data_97b366cecf4ce9629b3a3143cce36db2
#
_entry.id   97b366cecf4ce9629b3a3143cce36db2
#
_cell.length_a   1.000
_cell.length_b   1.000
_cell.length_c   1.000
_cell.angle_alpha   90.00
_cell.angle_beta   90.00
_cell.angle_gamma   90.00
#
_symmetry.space_group_name_H-M   'P 1'
#
loop_
_entity.id
_entity.type
_entity.pdbx_description
1 polymer ?
#
loop_
_entity_poly.entity_id
_entity_poly.type
_entity_poly.pdbx_seq_one_letter_code
_entity_poly.pdbx_strand_id
1 'polypeptide(L)'
;LLVTRRLLDAADRGVRVRIIIDDMGTLAFKPSQKKLRDAMAAVMIAHPNISLRLFNSAPNRSALGRGWDFATEFEQLNHRMHNKSLTVDNRATIVGGRNIGDEYMGLDSHFNFRDLDVLGIGPVARQTSKIFDLFWNGSWVMSPDAEAQSHAEAEFDQQKTAIDAALKGSPVLKRFSLLARDWAAEFATLLTSLHLGSSEVLSDRPGKDGFSHDLFDWITTTRPKPETAPLVTNA
;
A
#
# COMPACT_ATOMS: atom_id res chain seq x y z
N LEU A 1 -1.68 12.17 -2.10
CA LEU A 1 -1.13 13.35 -1.41
C LEU A 1 -1.14 13.24 0.09
N LEU A 2 -2.31 13.14 0.73
CA LEU A 2 -2.42 13.11 2.19
C LEU A 2 -1.64 11.95 2.83
N VAL A 3 -1.73 10.76 2.25
CA VAL A 3 -0.97 9.59 2.73
C VAL A 3 0.52 9.84 2.64
N THR A 4 1.02 10.34 1.51
CA THR A 4 2.44 10.70 1.35
C THR A 4 2.88 11.70 2.41
N ARG A 5 2.09 12.74 2.66
CA ARG A 5 2.41 13.74 3.69
C ARG A 5 2.46 13.14 5.09
N ARG A 6 1.52 12.23 5.43
CA ARG A 6 1.53 11.54 6.72
C ARG A 6 2.70 10.58 6.89
N LEU A 7 3.13 9.93 5.82
CA LEU A 7 4.34 9.09 5.84
C LEU A 7 5.61 9.94 6.06
N LEU A 8 5.70 11.09 5.39
CA LEU A 8 6.78 12.07 5.63
C LEU A 8 6.76 12.57 7.08
N ASP A 9 5.60 12.98 7.61
CA ASP A 9 5.47 13.41 9.01
C ASP A 9 5.94 12.33 10.00
N ALA A 10 5.64 11.07 9.73
CA ALA A 10 6.11 9.96 10.55
C ALA A 10 7.63 9.78 10.43
N ALA A 11 8.16 9.82 9.22
CA ALA A 11 9.59 9.68 8.95
C ALA A 11 10.40 10.85 9.53
N ASP A 12 9.89 12.08 9.46
CA ASP A 12 10.46 13.27 10.08
C ASP A 12 10.59 13.11 11.62
N ARG A 13 9.70 12.31 12.25
CA ARG A 13 9.77 11.96 13.67
C ARG A 13 10.69 10.76 13.99
N GLY A 14 11.38 10.22 12.99
CA GLY A 14 12.31 9.10 13.14
C GLY A 14 11.68 7.71 12.94
N VAL A 15 10.42 7.63 12.50
CA VAL A 15 9.79 6.33 12.16
C VAL A 15 10.39 5.78 10.87
N ARG A 16 10.84 4.55 10.90
CA ARG A 16 11.31 3.84 9.71
C ARG A 16 10.12 3.31 8.91
N VAL A 17 9.99 3.78 7.68
CA VAL A 17 8.89 3.45 6.77
C VAL A 17 9.42 2.59 5.63
N ARG A 18 8.78 1.45 5.37
CA ARG A 18 9.04 0.59 4.21
C ARG A 18 7.81 0.56 3.32
N ILE A 19 7.99 0.79 2.04
CA ILE A 19 6.92 0.88 1.06
C ILE A 19 7.23 -0.04 -0.12
N ILE A 20 6.27 -0.88 -0.50
CA ILE A 20 6.30 -1.60 -1.77
C ILE A 20 5.14 -1.08 -2.60
N ILE A 21 5.43 -0.70 -3.84
CA ILE A 21 4.42 -0.23 -4.82
C ILE A 21 4.53 -1.12 -6.05
N ASP A 22 3.39 -1.60 -6.57
CA ASP A 22 3.36 -2.26 -7.87
C ASP A 22 3.57 -1.21 -8.97
N ASP A 23 4.46 -1.46 -9.92
CA ASP A 23 4.82 -0.50 -10.98
C ASP A 23 3.63 -0.13 -11.88
N MET A 24 2.68 -1.05 -12.09
CA MET A 24 1.44 -0.74 -12.82
C MET A 24 0.58 0.33 -12.15
N GLY A 25 0.61 0.42 -10.82
CA GLY A 25 -0.07 1.50 -10.10
C GLY A 25 0.42 2.88 -10.51
N THR A 26 1.67 2.99 -10.98
CA THR A 26 2.24 4.25 -11.47
C THR A 26 1.70 4.66 -12.84
N LEU A 27 1.16 3.73 -13.63
CA LEU A 27 0.58 3.99 -14.94
C LEU A 27 -0.88 4.49 -14.86
N ALA A 28 -1.56 4.26 -13.76
CA ALA A 28 -2.96 4.64 -13.56
C ALA A 28 -3.18 6.15 -13.43
N PHE A 29 -2.12 6.94 -13.27
CA PHE A 29 -2.23 8.39 -13.14
C PHE A 29 -2.51 9.06 -14.49
N LYS A 30 -3.45 10.02 -14.47
CA LYS A 30 -3.71 10.88 -15.62
C LYS A 30 -2.44 11.67 -15.98
N PRO A 31 -2.18 11.96 -17.27
CA PRO A 31 -1.00 12.77 -17.67
C PRO A 31 -0.90 14.12 -16.93
N SER A 32 -2.04 14.73 -16.59
CA SER A 32 -2.09 15.98 -15.82
C SER A 32 -1.60 15.83 -14.37
N GLN A 33 -1.57 14.62 -13.83
CA GLN A 33 -1.12 14.32 -12.47
C GLN A 33 0.34 13.85 -12.42
N LYS A 34 1.00 13.71 -13.58
CA LYS A 34 2.35 13.17 -13.67
C LYS A 34 3.34 13.92 -12.77
N LYS A 35 3.36 15.26 -12.83
CA LYS A 35 4.27 16.09 -12.03
C LYS A 35 4.11 15.83 -10.53
N LEU A 36 2.87 15.70 -10.07
CA LEU A 36 2.58 15.49 -8.65
C LEU A 36 2.92 14.06 -8.19
N ARG A 37 2.67 13.08 -9.05
CA ARG A 37 3.11 11.69 -8.81
C ARG A 37 4.63 11.61 -8.70
N ASP A 38 5.35 12.25 -9.63
CA ASP A 38 6.81 12.25 -9.64
C ASP A 38 7.36 12.94 -8.38
N ALA A 39 6.72 14.03 -7.93
CA ALA A 39 7.04 14.69 -6.68
C ALA A 39 6.82 13.77 -5.46
N MET A 40 5.70 13.04 -5.40
CA MET A 40 5.46 12.09 -4.32
C MET A 40 6.49 10.96 -4.28
N ALA A 41 6.88 10.44 -5.45
CA ALA A 41 7.91 9.42 -5.54
C ALA A 41 9.28 9.98 -5.09
N ALA A 42 9.66 11.15 -5.56
CA ALA A 42 10.93 11.79 -5.22
C ALA A 42 11.10 12.00 -3.71
N VAL A 43 10.10 12.54 -3.03
CA VAL A 43 10.20 12.76 -1.57
C VAL A 43 10.26 11.46 -0.77
N MET A 44 9.62 10.38 -1.26
CA MET A 44 9.70 9.08 -0.61
C MET A 44 11.06 8.40 -0.87
N ILE A 45 11.66 8.61 -2.03
CA ILE A 45 12.98 8.06 -2.39
C ILE A 45 14.08 8.78 -1.60
N ALA A 46 14.00 10.13 -1.49
CA ALA A 46 15.05 10.94 -0.89
C ALA A 46 15.07 10.91 0.65
N HIS A 47 13.95 10.58 1.30
CA HIS A 47 13.89 10.67 2.76
C HIS A 47 14.67 9.54 3.44
N PRO A 48 15.62 9.82 4.36
CA PRO A 48 16.53 8.81 4.94
C PRO A 48 15.82 7.74 5.77
N ASN A 49 14.64 8.04 6.31
CA ASN A 49 13.83 7.08 7.08
C ASN A 49 12.75 6.38 6.25
N ILE A 50 12.72 6.59 4.92
CA ILE A 50 11.78 5.90 4.02
C ILE A 50 12.58 5.01 3.06
N SER A 51 12.18 3.77 2.93
CA SER A 51 12.70 2.84 1.93
C SER A 51 11.57 2.47 0.99
N LEU A 52 11.70 2.83 -0.27
CA LEU A 52 10.75 2.52 -1.34
C LEU A 52 11.29 1.40 -2.22
N ARG A 53 10.45 0.42 -2.54
CA ARG A 53 10.73 -0.61 -3.54
C ARG A 53 9.58 -0.70 -4.54
N LEU A 54 9.92 -0.95 -5.79
CA LEU A 54 8.96 -1.18 -6.87
C LEU A 54 8.85 -2.69 -7.10
N PHE A 55 7.64 -3.20 -7.09
CA PHE A 55 7.35 -4.59 -7.41
C PHE A 55 7.13 -4.73 -8.91
N ASN A 56 7.76 -5.74 -9.51
CA ASN A 56 7.67 -6.08 -10.93
C ASN A 56 7.89 -4.87 -11.85
N SER A 57 8.97 -4.12 -11.57
CA SER A 57 9.35 -2.96 -12.37
C SER A 57 9.75 -3.41 -13.78
N ALA A 58 9.06 -2.87 -14.78
CA ALA A 58 9.42 -3.12 -16.17
C ALA A 58 10.84 -2.63 -16.46
N PRO A 59 11.69 -3.42 -17.13
CA PRO A 59 13.07 -3.04 -17.43
C PRO A 59 13.17 -1.79 -18.30
N ASN A 60 12.19 -1.55 -19.18
CA ASN A 60 12.12 -0.37 -20.03
C ASN A 60 11.05 0.62 -19.58
N ARG A 61 11.48 1.78 -19.06
CA ARG A 61 10.55 2.85 -18.62
C ARG A 61 10.03 3.73 -19.75
N SER A 62 10.55 3.59 -20.99
CA SER A 62 10.02 4.32 -22.15
C SER A 62 8.67 3.75 -22.60
N ALA A 63 7.80 4.58 -23.18
CA ALA A 63 6.49 4.14 -23.65
C ALA A 63 6.59 3.07 -24.76
N LEU A 64 7.58 3.20 -25.65
CA LEU A 64 7.87 2.24 -26.71
C LEU A 64 8.47 0.95 -26.17
N GLY A 65 9.41 1.05 -25.21
CA GLY A 65 10.02 -0.12 -24.54
C GLY A 65 8.98 -0.94 -23.78
N ARG A 66 8.07 -0.29 -23.05
CA ARG A 66 6.96 -1.00 -22.37
C ARG A 66 6.01 -1.71 -23.32
N GLY A 67 5.75 -1.12 -24.50
CA GLY A 67 4.95 -1.79 -25.54
C GLY A 67 5.64 -3.04 -26.07
N TRP A 68 6.95 -3.02 -26.21
CA TRP A 68 7.74 -4.17 -26.62
C TRP A 68 7.81 -5.23 -25.51
N ASP A 69 8.09 -4.83 -24.29
CA ASP A 69 8.09 -5.72 -23.11
C ASP A 69 6.72 -6.39 -22.94
N PHE A 70 5.61 -5.63 -23.15
CA PHE A 70 4.26 -6.18 -23.11
C PHE A 70 4.03 -7.27 -24.18
N ALA A 71 4.62 -7.13 -25.37
CA ALA A 71 4.48 -8.09 -26.43
C ALA A 71 5.38 -9.34 -26.27
N THR A 72 6.53 -9.19 -25.61
CA THR A 72 7.55 -10.25 -25.49
C THR A 72 7.60 -10.92 -24.11
N GLU A 73 7.14 -10.24 -23.05
CA GLU A 73 7.25 -10.69 -21.66
C GLU A 73 5.87 -10.68 -20.96
N PHE A 74 4.83 -11.03 -21.68
CA PHE A 74 3.44 -11.01 -21.18
C PHE A 74 3.27 -11.78 -19.87
N GLU A 75 3.98 -12.89 -19.69
CA GLU A 75 3.95 -13.66 -18.44
C GLU A 75 4.54 -12.87 -17.28
N GLN A 76 5.66 -12.18 -17.44
CA GLN A 76 6.25 -11.35 -16.39
C GLN A 76 5.35 -10.16 -16.02
N LEU A 77 4.67 -9.58 -17.00
CA LEU A 77 3.76 -8.46 -16.78
C LEU A 77 2.48 -8.87 -16.03
N ASN A 78 2.13 -10.14 -16.05
CA ASN A 78 0.96 -10.67 -15.32
C ASN A 78 1.24 -10.94 -13.83
N HIS A 79 2.49 -10.98 -13.41
CA HIS A 79 2.84 -11.12 -12.00
C HIS A 79 2.62 -9.80 -11.27
N ARG A 80 1.43 -9.59 -10.71
CA ARG A 80 1.06 -8.35 -10.03
C ARG A 80 0.88 -8.55 -8.54
N MET A 81 1.33 -7.58 -7.76
CA MET A 81 1.07 -7.53 -6.33
C MET A 81 -0.26 -6.82 -6.09
N HIS A 82 -1.27 -7.58 -5.66
CA HIS A 82 -2.60 -7.00 -5.39
C HIS A 82 -2.88 -6.83 -3.89
N ASN A 83 -1.93 -7.19 -3.04
CA ASN A 83 -2.04 -7.05 -1.58
C ASN A 83 -2.06 -5.57 -1.17
N LYS A 84 -3.02 -5.21 -0.33
CA LYS A 84 -3.10 -3.88 0.29
C LYS A 84 -3.05 -4.06 1.79
N SER A 85 -1.94 -3.64 2.38
CA SER A 85 -1.74 -3.71 3.82
C SER A 85 -0.96 -2.51 4.34
N LEU A 86 -1.25 -2.13 5.57
CA LEU A 86 -0.47 -1.19 6.36
C LEU A 86 -0.24 -1.81 7.73
N THR A 87 1.01 -2.02 8.10
CA THR A 87 1.34 -2.60 9.40
C THR A 87 2.23 -1.66 10.20
N VAL A 88 1.92 -1.49 11.47
CA VAL A 88 2.65 -0.62 12.40
C VAL A 88 3.18 -1.45 13.56
N ASP A 89 4.52 -1.40 13.74
CA ASP A 89 5.27 -1.98 14.87
C ASP A 89 4.97 -3.46 15.17
N ASN A 90 4.50 -4.23 14.19
CA ASN A 90 4.04 -5.62 14.38
C ASN A 90 2.90 -5.75 15.41
N ARG A 91 2.20 -4.66 15.72
CA ARG A 91 1.13 -4.61 16.72
C ARG A 91 -0.24 -4.41 16.11
N ALA A 92 -0.33 -3.60 15.07
CA ALA A 92 -1.57 -3.31 14.36
C ALA A 92 -1.36 -3.41 12.85
N THR A 93 -2.39 -3.87 12.15
CA THR A 93 -2.39 -3.96 10.70
C THR A 93 -3.76 -3.62 10.15
N ILE A 94 -3.78 -2.96 8.98
CA ILE A 94 -4.97 -2.81 8.16
C ILE A 94 -4.73 -3.64 6.90
N VAL A 95 -5.66 -4.50 6.56
CA VAL A 95 -5.66 -5.29 5.33
C VAL A 95 -7.02 -5.14 4.65
N GLY A 96 -7.04 -5.09 3.33
CA GLY A 96 -8.29 -4.94 2.60
C GLY A 96 -8.12 -4.86 1.09
N GLY A 97 -9.18 -4.48 0.40
CA GLY A 97 -9.20 -4.31 -1.05
C GLY A 97 -8.93 -2.87 -1.51
N ARG A 98 -8.93 -1.91 -0.59
CA ARG A 98 -8.88 -0.48 -0.88
C ARG A 98 -7.50 -0.03 -1.38
N ASN A 99 -7.44 0.49 -2.60
CA ASN A 99 -6.25 1.18 -3.09
C ASN A 99 -6.13 2.59 -2.48
N ILE A 100 -4.94 3.18 -2.58
CA ILE A 100 -4.72 4.59 -2.22
C ILE A 100 -5.08 5.46 -3.43
N GLY A 101 -6.37 5.75 -3.58
CA GLY A 101 -6.95 6.58 -4.63
C GLY A 101 -8.15 7.35 -4.11
N ASP A 102 -8.45 8.50 -4.73
CA ASP A 102 -9.56 9.35 -4.32
C ASP A 102 -10.90 8.61 -4.45
N GLU A 103 -11.05 7.78 -5.48
CA GLU A 103 -12.21 6.94 -5.75
C GLU A 103 -12.45 5.83 -4.70
N TYR A 104 -11.41 5.44 -3.95
CA TYR A 104 -11.52 4.48 -2.84
C TYR A 104 -11.77 5.17 -1.50
N MET A 105 -11.49 6.47 -1.41
CA MET A 105 -11.64 7.26 -0.19
C MET A 105 -12.92 8.10 -0.16
N GLY A 106 -13.80 7.92 -1.15
CA GLY A 106 -15.05 8.67 -1.27
C GLY A 106 -14.83 10.14 -1.62
N LEU A 107 -13.81 10.46 -2.39
CA LEU A 107 -13.39 11.82 -2.75
C LEU A 107 -13.56 12.11 -4.24
N ASP A 108 -13.79 11.09 -5.08
CA ASP A 108 -14.05 11.30 -6.50
C ASP A 108 -15.48 11.80 -6.73
N SER A 109 -15.63 12.74 -7.66
CA SER A 109 -16.92 13.39 -7.96
C SER A 109 -17.82 12.58 -8.91
N HIS A 110 -17.26 11.58 -9.59
CA HIS A 110 -17.98 10.80 -10.61
C HIS A 110 -18.40 9.44 -10.07
N PHE A 111 -17.50 8.71 -9.43
CA PHE A 111 -17.81 7.43 -8.82
C PHE A 111 -16.86 7.11 -7.67
N ASN A 112 -17.34 6.29 -6.72
CA ASN A 112 -16.51 5.82 -5.63
C ASN A 112 -16.73 4.32 -5.45
N PHE A 113 -15.63 3.58 -5.32
CA PHE A 113 -15.68 2.16 -4.99
C PHE A 113 -16.14 1.94 -3.55
N ARG A 114 -16.87 0.86 -3.35
CA ARG A 114 -17.13 0.31 -2.01
C ARG A 114 -16.19 -0.84 -1.79
N ASP A 115 -15.47 -0.79 -0.71
CA ASP A 115 -14.48 -1.80 -0.35
C ASP A 115 -14.46 -2.00 1.17
N LEU A 116 -13.92 -3.13 1.61
CA LEU A 116 -13.83 -3.49 3.01
C LEU A 116 -12.35 -3.55 3.43
N ASP A 117 -12.05 -2.88 4.53
CA ASP A 117 -10.76 -3.00 5.20
C ASP A 117 -11.00 -3.52 6.63
N VAL A 118 -10.07 -4.32 7.11
CA VAL A 118 -10.11 -4.89 8.46
C VAL A 118 -8.90 -4.39 9.24
N LEU A 119 -9.16 -3.81 10.41
CA LEU A 119 -8.12 -3.49 11.38
C LEU A 119 -7.91 -4.71 12.28
N GLY A 120 -6.70 -5.25 12.27
CA GLY A 120 -6.26 -6.32 13.15
C GLY A 120 -5.24 -5.84 14.16
N ILE A 121 -5.36 -6.28 15.42
CA ILE A 121 -4.42 -5.94 16.50
C ILE A 121 -3.87 -7.23 17.10
N GLY A 122 -2.58 -7.27 17.41
CA GLY A 122 -1.91 -8.39 18.04
C GLY A 122 -1.28 -9.39 17.05
N PRO A 123 -1.44 -10.72 17.22
CA PRO A 123 -0.73 -11.74 16.43
C PRO A 123 -0.90 -11.61 14.92
N VAL A 124 -2.07 -11.18 14.44
CA VAL A 124 -2.38 -10.98 13.03
C VAL A 124 -1.46 -9.94 12.38
N ALA A 125 -1.06 -8.89 13.10
CA ALA A 125 -0.13 -7.89 12.58
C ALA A 125 1.25 -8.49 12.29
N ARG A 126 1.71 -9.45 13.11
CA ARG A 126 2.96 -10.18 12.86
C ARG A 126 2.86 -11.12 11.65
N GLN A 127 1.69 -11.71 11.41
CA GLN A 127 1.46 -12.51 10.20
C GLN A 127 1.53 -11.62 8.94
N THR A 128 0.86 -10.47 8.95
CA THR A 128 0.93 -9.50 7.84
C THR A 128 2.35 -9.00 7.61
N SER A 129 3.12 -8.72 8.67
CA SER A 129 4.53 -8.33 8.53
C SER A 129 5.39 -9.41 7.89
N LYS A 130 5.19 -10.67 8.24
CA LYS A 130 5.91 -11.79 7.59
C LYS A 130 5.59 -11.87 6.09
N ILE A 131 4.33 -11.68 5.72
CA ILE A 131 3.92 -11.62 4.31
C ILE A 131 4.60 -10.44 3.61
N PHE A 132 4.55 -9.25 4.21
CA PHE A 132 5.25 -8.09 3.69
C PHE A 132 6.76 -8.37 3.48
N ASP A 133 7.41 -9.01 4.44
CA ASP A 133 8.84 -9.34 4.37
C ASP A 133 9.15 -10.36 3.26
N LEU A 134 8.24 -11.29 2.96
CA LEU A 134 8.38 -12.19 1.79
C LEU A 134 8.42 -11.40 0.48
N PHE A 135 7.52 -10.43 0.31
CA PHE A 135 7.53 -9.56 -0.87
C PHE A 135 8.74 -8.64 -0.85
N TRP A 136 9.05 -8.02 0.29
CA TRP A 136 10.17 -7.10 0.43
C TRP A 136 11.52 -7.73 0.09
N ASN A 137 11.75 -8.98 0.47
CA ASN A 137 13.01 -9.69 0.23
C ASN A 137 12.98 -10.56 -1.04
N GLY A 138 11.87 -10.57 -1.76
CA GLY A 138 11.72 -11.34 -2.99
C GLY A 138 12.52 -10.76 -4.15
N SER A 139 12.75 -11.59 -5.18
CA SER A 139 13.47 -11.18 -6.41
C SER A 139 12.65 -10.23 -7.31
N TRP A 140 11.38 -10.07 -7.05
CA TRP A 140 10.47 -9.24 -7.85
C TRP A 140 10.45 -7.77 -7.45
N VAL A 141 11.21 -7.37 -6.43
CA VAL A 141 11.28 -5.98 -5.99
C VAL A 141 12.62 -5.36 -6.30
N MET A 142 12.59 -4.11 -6.74
CA MET A 142 13.77 -3.30 -7.04
C MET A 142 13.75 -2.03 -6.22
N SER A 143 14.92 -1.63 -5.71
CA SER A 143 15.12 -0.31 -5.13
C SER A 143 15.38 0.70 -6.26
N PRO A 144 15.07 1.99 -6.06
CA PRO A 144 15.55 3.05 -6.94
C PRO A 144 17.07 2.96 -7.12
N ASP A 145 17.55 3.23 -8.32
CA ASP A 145 18.99 3.27 -8.60
C ASP A 145 19.65 4.52 -7.98
N ALA A 146 20.98 4.55 -7.99
CA ALA A 146 21.75 5.64 -7.39
C ALA A 146 21.50 6.99 -8.08
N GLU A 147 21.22 7.00 -9.38
CA GLU A 147 20.92 8.21 -10.14
C GLU A 147 19.57 8.80 -9.72
N ALA A 148 18.54 7.96 -9.64
CA ALA A 148 17.21 8.37 -9.14
C ALA A 148 17.27 8.84 -7.69
N GLN A 149 18.08 8.20 -6.84
CA GLN A 149 18.30 8.59 -5.46
C GLN A 149 18.93 10.00 -5.39
N SER A 150 20.05 10.22 -6.09
CA SER A 150 20.76 11.50 -6.10
C SER A 150 19.92 12.64 -6.65
N HIS A 151 19.16 12.38 -7.72
CA HIS A 151 18.22 13.37 -8.30
C HIS A 151 17.10 13.72 -7.31
N ALA A 152 16.53 12.73 -6.66
CA ALA A 152 15.47 12.91 -5.67
C ALA A 152 15.96 13.72 -4.45
N GLU A 153 17.17 13.45 -3.97
CA GLU A 153 17.79 14.20 -2.86
C GLU A 153 18.02 15.67 -3.23
N ALA A 154 18.49 15.94 -4.45
CA ALA A 154 18.73 17.31 -4.93
C ALA A 154 17.45 18.14 -5.02
N GLU A 155 16.31 17.52 -5.24
CA GLU A 155 15.01 18.18 -5.41
C GLU A 155 14.10 18.09 -4.18
N PHE A 156 14.49 17.46 -3.09
CA PHE A 156 13.64 17.09 -1.97
C PHE A 156 12.78 18.25 -1.44
N ASP A 157 13.40 19.39 -1.10
CA ASP A 157 12.70 20.53 -0.52
C ASP A 157 11.71 21.16 -1.51
N GLN A 158 12.08 21.23 -2.78
CA GLN A 158 11.21 21.73 -3.83
C GLN A 158 9.98 20.84 -4.01
N GLN A 159 10.17 19.52 -4.04
CA GLN A 159 9.08 18.56 -4.22
C GLN A 159 8.18 18.49 -2.98
N LYS A 160 8.74 18.57 -1.77
CA LYS A 160 7.99 18.65 -0.51
C LYS A 160 7.10 19.90 -0.49
N THR A 161 7.66 21.05 -0.90
CA THR A 161 6.89 22.31 -1.02
C THR A 161 5.75 22.21 -2.03
N ALA A 162 5.99 21.55 -3.17
CA ALA A 162 4.96 21.34 -4.18
C ALA A 162 3.80 20.44 -3.67
N ILE A 163 4.13 19.41 -2.90
CA ILE A 163 3.13 18.53 -2.26
C ILE A 163 2.30 19.34 -1.24
N ASP A 164 2.94 20.12 -0.39
CA ASP A 164 2.27 20.93 0.62
C ASP A 164 1.34 22.00 -0.01
N ALA A 165 1.78 22.63 -1.09
CA ALA A 165 0.98 23.59 -1.85
C ALA A 165 -0.26 22.91 -2.50
N ALA A 166 -0.05 21.76 -3.14
CA ALA A 166 -1.13 20.99 -3.75
C ALA A 166 -2.12 20.47 -2.70
N LEU A 167 -1.64 20.08 -1.53
CA LEU A 167 -2.48 19.59 -0.44
C LEU A 167 -3.34 20.70 0.16
N LYS A 168 -2.81 21.93 0.33
CA LYS A 168 -3.58 23.08 0.83
C LYS A 168 -4.80 23.39 -0.04
N GLY A 169 -4.70 23.19 -1.36
CA GLY A 169 -5.80 23.35 -2.30
C GLY A 169 -6.75 22.16 -2.40
N SER A 170 -6.43 21.05 -1.74
CA SER A 170 -7.16 19.80 -1.91
C SER A 170 -8.41 19.74 -1.02
N PRO A 171 -9.57 19.27 -1.55
CA PRO A 171 -10.77 19.05 -0.77
C PRO A 171 -10.61 17.94 0.28
N VAL A 172 -9.57 17.11 0.17
CA VAL A 172 -9.28 16.05 1.14
C VAL A 172 -9.10 16.58 2.56
N LEU A 173 -8.53 17.77 2.71
CA LEU A 173 -8.33 18.41 4.02
C LEU A 173 -9.63 18.84 4.71
N LYS A 174 -10.72 19.01 3.97
CA LYS A 174 -12.05 19.27 4.55
C LYS A 174 -12.55 18.04 5.32
N ARG A 175 -12.21 16.85 4.85
CA ARG A 175 -12.62 15.57 5.44
C ARG A 175 -11.57 14.98 6.38
N PHE A 176 -10.30 15.11 6.03
CA PHE A 176 -9.16 14.55 6.76
C PHE A 176 -8.16 15.65 7.10
N SER A 177 -8.32 16.27 8.27
CA SER A 177 -7.45 17.35 8.73
C SER A 177 -6.00 16.88 8.94
N LEU A 178 -5.04 17.77 8.68
CA LEU A 178 -3.64 17.60 9.08
C LEU A 178 -3.41 18.02 10.55
N LEU A 179 -4.38 18.67 11.17
CA LEU A 179 -4.26 19.11 12.56
C LEU A 179 -3.99 17.91 13.49
N ALA A 180 -3.31 18.19 14.57
CA ALA A 180 -3.08 17.20 15.61
C ALA A 180 -4.43 16.69 16.14
N ARG A 181 -4.54 15.38 16.29
CA ARG A 181 -5.69 14.72 16.92
C ARG A 181 -5.23 14.09 18.21
N ASP A 182 -6.13 13.97 19.17
CA ASP A 182 -5.92 13.12 20.32
C ASP A 182 -6.09 11.65 19.91
N TRP A 183 -5.01 11.09 19.37
CA TRP A 183 -5.01 9.70 18.94
C TRP A 183 -5.24 8.72 20.08
N ALA A 184 -4.89 9.09 21.32
CA ALA A 184 -5.13 8.23 22.48
C ALA A 184 -6.64 8.08 22.74
N ALA A 185 -7.39 9.18 22.70
CA ALA A 185 -8.84 9.15 22.83
C ALA A 185 -9.52 8.44 21.64
N GLU A 186 -9.06 8.69 20.41
CA GLU A 186 -9.54 8.01 19.21
C GLU A 186 -9.35 6.49 19.29
N PHE A 187 -8.15 6.03 19.69
CA PHE A 187 -7.86 4.61 19.88
C PHE A 187 -8.64 4.01 21.05
N ALA A 188 -8.80 4.71 22.15
CA ALA A 188 -9.62 4.23 23.27
C ALA A 188 -11.05 3.93 22.82
N THR A 189 -11.64 4.81 22.02
CA THR A 189 -12.99 4.61 21.44
C THR A 189 -13.00 3.41 20.49
N LEU A 190 -11.99 3.29 19.62
CA LEU A 190 -11.88 2.19 18.66
C LEU A 190 -11.78 0.83 19.37
N LEU A 191 -11.01 0.75 20.46
CA LEU A 191 -10.81 -0.48 21.22
C LEU A 191 -12.13 -1.03 21.82
N THR A 192 -13.11 -0.19 22.08
CA THR A 192 -14.42 -0.64 22.59
C THR A 192 -15.26 -1.40 21.55
N SER A 193 -14.95 -1.23 20.27
CA SER A 193 -15.63 -1.88 19.15
C SER A 193 -14.89 -3.10 18.58
N LEU A 194 -13.77 -3.50 19.19
CA LEU A 194 -13.00 -4.65 18.72
C LEU A 194 -13.70 -5.97 19.12
N HIS A 195 -13.70 -6.90 18.18
CA HIS A 195 -14.11 -8.27 18.41
C HIS A 195 -12.87 -9.15 18.64
N LEU A 196 -12.93 -10.01 19.66
CA LEU A 196 -11.88 -10.98 19.94
C LEU A 196 -12.14 -12.25 19.13
N GLY A 197 -11.09 -12.83 18.56
CA GLY A 197 -11.20 -14.07 17.79
C GLY A 197 -9.85 -14.58 17.29
N SER A 198 -9.85 -15.76 16.73
CA SER A 198 -8.73 -16.27 15.95
C SER A 198 -8.77 -15.69 14.54
N SER A 199 -7.62 -15.38 13.99
CA SER A 199 -7.49 -14.83 12.64
C SER A 199 -6.29 -15.41 11.92
N GLU A 200 -6.41 -15.57 10.62
CA GLU A 200 -5.34 -15.95 9.73
C GLU A 200 -5.28 -14.97 8.56
N VAL A 201 -4.08 -14.58 8.14
CA VAL A 201 -3.87 -13.72 6.97
C VAL A 201 -3.45 -14.60 5.82
N LEU A 202 -4.21 -14.50 4.74
CA LEU A 202 -3.94 -15.16 3.48
C LEU A 202 -3.42 -14.13 2.48
N SER A 203 -2.45 -14.53 1.69
CA SER A 203 -1.90 -13.69 0.63
C SER A 203 -1.43 -14.53 -0.54
N ASP A 204 -1.37 -13.91 -1.70
CA ASP A 204 -0.64 -14.49 -2.80
C ASP A 204 0.86 -14.56 -2.49
N ARG A 205 1.56 -15.50 -3.11
CA ARG A 205 3.03 -15.56 -3.03
C ARG A 205 3.65 -14.68 -4.11
N PRO A 206 4.82 -14.06 -3.85
CA PRO A 206 5.56 -13.38 -4.89
C PRO A 206 5.87 -14.31 -6.06
N GLY A 207 5.64 -13.87 -7.30
CA GLY A 207 5.98 -14.64 -8.50
C GLY A 207 5.02 -15.77 -8.85
N LYS A 208 3.79 -15.78 -8.35
CA LYS A 208 2.76 -16.70 -8.82
C LYS A 208 2.35 -16.36 -10.25
N ASP A 209 2.41 -17.37 -11.10
CA ASP A 209 1.73 -17.37 -12.41
C ASP A 209 0.23 -17.27 -12.17
N GLY A 210 -0.44 -16.36 -12.86
CA GLY A 210 -1.84 -16.01 -12.62
C GLY A 210 -2.76 -17.19 -12.29
N PHE A 211 -3.82 -16.95 -11.54
CA PHE A 211 -4.82 -17.90 -11.03
C PHE A 211 -4.25 -19.28 -10.68
N SER A 212 -3.42 -19.36 -9.65
CA SER A 212 -2.83 -20.65 -9.30
C SER A 212 -3.85 -21.55 -8.63
N HIS A 213 -3.82 -22.81 -9.01
CA HIS A 213 -4.51 -23.92 -8.35
C HIS A 213 -4.32 -23.96 -6.82
N ASP A 214 -3.22 -23.40 -6.31
CA ASP A 214 -2.88 -23.44 -4.88
C ASP A 214 -3.88 -22.72 -3.96
N LEU A 215 -4.49 -21.61 -4.39
CA LEU A 215 -5.54 -20.96 -3.59
C LEU A 215 -6.80 -21.84 -3.58
N PHE A 216 -7.09 -22.48 -4.72
CA PHE A 216 -8.22 -23.39 -4.86
C PHE A 216 -7.99 -24.66 -4.05
N ASP A 217 -6.79 -25.22 -4.09
CA ASP A 217 -6.37 -26.39 -3.32
C ASP A 217 -6.37 -26.07 -1.82
N TRP A 218 -5.92 -24.88 -1.42
CA TRP A 218 -5.96 -24.47 -0.03
C TRP A 218 -7.41 -24.29 0.47
N ILE A 219 -8.28 -23.61 -0.28
CA ILE A 219 -9.71 -23.45 0.08
C ILE A 219 -10.41 -24.81 0.17
N THR A 220 -10.01 -25.77 -0.67
CA THR A 220 -10.62 -27.10 -0.67
C THR A 220 -10.06 -28.05 0.38
N THR A 221 -8.78 -27.89 0.76
CA THR A 221 -8.09 -28.79 1.70
C THR A 221 -8.07 -28.30 3.16
N THR A 222 -8.17 -26.98 3.39
CA THR A 222 -8.09 -26.39 4.74
C THR A 222 -9.42 -25.88 5.28
N ARG A 223 -10.55 -26.12 4.62
CA ARG A 223 -11.85 -25.83 5.24
C ARG A 223 -11.99 -26.63 6.53
N PRO A 224 -12.10 -25.99 7.70
CA PRO A 224 -12.56 -26.71 8.89
C PRO A 224 -13.92 -27.30 8.56
N LYS A 225 -14.13 -28.58 8.94
CA LYS A 225 -15.45 -29.20 8.80
C LYS A 225 -16.51 -28.28 9.43
N PRO A 226 -17.68 -28.09 8.81
CA PRO A 226 -18.73 -27.15 9.28
C PRO A 226 -19.17 -27.35 10.73
N GLU A 227 -18.86 -28.48 11.33
CA GLU A 227 -19.28 -28.88 12.68
C GLU A 227 -18.53 -28.19 13.83
N THR A 228 -17.47 -27.39 13.54
CA THR A 228 -16.65 -26.76 14.59
C THR A 228 -16.64 -25.23 14.60
N ALA A 229 -17.42 -24.57 13.75
CA ALA A 229 -17.58 -23.14 13.81
C ALA A 229 -18.63 -22.77 14.87
N PRO A 230 -18.27 -22.08 15.96
CA PRO A 230 -19.29 -21.57 16.89
C PRO A 230 -20.15 -20.56 16.14
N LEU A 231 -21.44 -20.82 16.06
CA LEU A 231 -22.44 -19.84 15.65
C LEU A 231 -22.36 -18.67 16.64
N VAL A 232 -21.87 -17.52 16.18
CA VAL A 232 -22.02 -16.27 16.93
C VAL A 232 -23.51 -15.90 16.85
N THR A 233 -24.27 -16.37 17.82
CA THR A 233 -25.62 -15.86 18.06
C THR A 233 -25.48 -14.50 18.72
N ASN A 234 -25.89 -13.43 18.02
CA ASN A 234 -26.11 -12.16 18.64
C ASN A 234 -27.21 -12.30 19.71
N ALA A 235 -26.84 -12.08 20.96
CA ALA A 235 -27.77 -11.78 22.05
C ALA A 235 -27.63 -10.30 22.38
#